data_ab187d2998990a441fe24d1441cde7a9
#
_entry.id   ab187d2998990a441fe24d1441cde7a9
#
_cell.length_a   1.000
_cell.length_b   1.000
_cell.length_c   1.000
_cell.angle_alpha   90.00
_cell.angle_beta   90.00
_cell.angle_gamma   90.00
#
_symmetry.space_group_name_H-M   'P 1'
#
loop_
_entity.id
_entity.type
_entity.pdbx_description
1 polymer ?
#
loop_
_entity_poly.entity_id
_entity_poly.type
_entity_poly.pdbx_seq_one_letter_code
_entity_poly.pdbx_strand_id
1 'polypeptide(L)'
;MKRRLLPILMTLVLVCALPIWAAFVTSGDVTNPLVSTAGATELNLQGMIDRANAGDTIKLSSNTEVHATLQIKKDLTLDLNGHVLKMTGDGSVLRVKKDGPDRVTLIITDSRPQNPHTGSYGRLPAGGVITGGTGTREEWTHYNTFGGAVFLEKDTTLKLEGGTLTGNSCSSIYIDGAIFVMSGGTITGETVGVRNNVGTFTMTGGRITGCSEKGVYMYNGNMTMSGTAYIGGNGTNQYQYIETADIYVHKPVQKETGLSVTGGIIEGKVYIFFETSDMGSNDNDNEKALKNVAESVVKGNGVLDGHIRVKMDDTPGTAVDYNTVNFIDEVANTRTLKLVLQRNAVEEPETPATVNGQAFKYWAAKGSSEAWNFDTEINESITLYAVRTPASSGGYYYYPTTDTKADDAKGSPKTADPGVALYAALSLLSLTGLTCTARKKF
;
A
#
# COMPACT_ATOMS: atom_id res chain seq x y z
N MET A 1 -35.38 -27.33 70.98
CA MET A 1 -35.99 -26.10 71.53
C MET A 1 -35.30 -24.89 70.97
N LYS A 2 -36.09 -23.95 70.48
CA LYS A 2 -35.75 -22.60 70.02
C LYS A 2 -34.82 -22.43 68.79
N ARG A 3 -35.50 -22.34 67.68
CA ARG A 3 -35.05 -21.67 66.44
C ARG A 3 -34.66 -20.20 66.74
N ARG A 4 -33.51 -19.78 66.23
CA ARG A 4 -33.29 -18.34 65.99
C ARG A 4 -32.88 -18.17 64.54
N LEU A 5 -33.75 -17.51 63.79
CA LEU A 5 -33.50 -16.95 62.49
C LEU A 5 -32.42 -15.87 62.60
N LEU A 6 -31.41 -15.96 61.79
CA LEU A 6 -30.44 -14.88 61.57
C LEU A 6 -30.90 -14.11 60.35
N PRO A 7 -31.08 -12.81 60.38
CA PRO A 7 -31.40 -12.03 59.22
C PRO A 7 -30.14 -11.89 58.37
N ILE A 8 -30.30 -12.20 57.09
CA ILE A 8 -29.30 -11.96 56.05
C ILE A 8 -29.23 -10.44 55.90
N LEU A 9 -28.16 -9.85 56.42
CA LEU A 9 -27.80 -8.47 56.18
C LEU A 9 -27.20 -8.39 54.77
N MET A 10 -28.03 -7.95 53.84
CA MET A 10 -27.60 -7.65 52.49
C MET A 10 -26.79 -6.37 52.54
N THR A 11 -25.49 -6.48 52.78
CA THR A 11 -24.56 -5.37 52.61
C THR A 11 -24.43 -5.12 51.15
N LEU A 12 -25.17 -4.12 50.69
CA LEU A 12 -24.94 -3.47 49.39
C LEU A 12 -23.53 -2.87 49.42
N VAL A 13 -22.56 -3.60 48.92
CA VAL A 13 -21.25 -3.06 48.62
C VAL A 13 -21.46 -2.16 47.42
N LEU A 14 -21.68 -0.88 47.71
CA LEU A 14 -21.56 0.19 46.74
C LEU A 14 -20.08 0.23 46.33
N VAL A 15 -19.70 -0.56 45.33
CA VAL A 15 -18.44 -0.39 44.68
C VAL A 15 -18.54 0.96 43.99
N CYS A 16 -18.07 1.99 44.66
CA CYS A 16 -17.70 3.23 44.04
C CYS A 16 -16.67 2.83 42.96
N ALA A 17 -17.14 2.69 41.74
CA ALA A 17 -16.29 2.74 40.56
C ALA A 17 -15.67 4.14 40.55
N LEU A 18 -14.60 4.31 41.30
CA LEU A 18 -13.64 5.34 40.99
C LEU A 18 -13.23 5.03 39.54
N PRO A 19 -13.39 5.96 38.61
CA PRO A 19 -12.70 5.80 37.34
C PRO A 19 -11.23 5.67 37.72
N ILE A 20 -10.69 4.48 37.55
CA ILE A 20 -9.26 4.33 37.37
C ILE A 20 -9.02 5.15 36.12
N TRP A 21 -8.72 6.40 36.28
CA TRP A 21 -7.90 7.12 35.39
C TRP A 21 -6.58 6.35 35.42
N ALA A 22 -6.51 5.28 34.62
CA ALA A 22 -5.26 4.89 34.07
C ALA A 22 -4.75 6.19 33.48
N ALA A 23 -3.81 6.80 34.16
CA ALA A 23 -2.97 7.78 33.53
C ALA A 23 -2.33 7.04 32.35
N PHE A 24 -3.00 7.08 31.22
CA PHE A 24 -2.31 7.07 29.98
C PHE A 24 -1.34 8.24 30.15
N VAL A 25 -0.11 7.94 30.46
CA VAL A 25 0.99 8.81 30.17
C VAL A 25 0.92 8.92 28.65
N THR A 26 0.13 9.88 28.18
CA THR A 26 0.21 10.32 26.80
C THR A 26 1.64 10.76 26.67
N SER A 27 2.43 10.02 25.88
CA SER A 27 3.72 10.50 25.40
C SER A 27 3.46 11.93 24.99
N GLY A 28 4.14 12.88 25.64
CA GLY A 28 3.77 14.29 25.50
C GLY A 28 3.91 14.73 24.08
N ASP A 29 2.85 15.28 23.48
CA ASP A 29 2.93 15.95 22.19
C ASP A 29 3.85 17.15 22.35
N VAL A 30 5.10 17.02 21.86
CA VAL A 30 6.03 18.14 21.80
C VAL A 30 5.65 18.95 20.55
N THR A 31 4.76 19.92 20.75
CA THR A 31 4.44 20.88 19.68
C THR A 31 5.59 21.88 19.56
N ASN A 32 5.99 22.20 18.32
CA ASN A 32 6.96 23.26 18.06
C ASN A 32 6.30 24.63 18.31
N PRO A 33 6.54 25.31 19.44
CA PRO A 33 6.05 26.65 19.64
C PRO A 33 6.99 27.64 18.93
N LEU A 34 6.74 27.91 17.66
CA LEU A 34 7.30 29.11 17.00
C LEU A 34 6.61 30.34 17.61
N VAL A 35 6.70 30.55 18.90
CA VAL A 35 6.36 31.83 19.54
C VAL A 35 7.67 32.50 19.88
N SER A 36 8.02 33.47 19.05
CA SER A 36 9.10 34.43 19.31
C SER A 36 8.79 35.19 20.61
N THR A 37 9.37 34.73 21.73
CA THR A 37 9.63 35.58 22.86
C THR A 37 11.11 35.93 22.81
N ALA A 38 11.40 37.22 22.62
CA ALA A 38 12.76 37.74 22.58
C ALA A 38 13.55 37.27 23.80
N GLY A 39 14.55 36.39 23.61
CA GLY A 39 15.44 35.91 24.63
C GLY A 39 15.56 34.40 24.83
N ALA A 40 14.68 33.56 24.27
CA ALA A 40 14.86 32.12 24.26
C ALA A 40 15.54 31.71 22.96
N THR A 41 16.62 30.94 23.05
CA THR A 41 17.27 30.33 21.86
C THR A 41 16.23 29.40 21.23
N GLU A 42 15.73 29.78 20.06
CA GLU A 42 14.74 29.00 19.32
C GLU A 42 15.31 27.60 19.03
N LEU A 43 14.68 26.58 19.58
CA LEU A 43 15.07 25.20 19.32
C LEU A 43 14.73 24.87 17.88
N ASN A 44 15.73 24.63 17.07
CA ASN A 44 15.53 24.03 15.77
C ASN A 44 14.95 22.61 15.91
N LEU A 45 14.36 22.05 14.86
CA LEU A 45 13.72 20.74 14.88
C LEU A 45 14.65 19.62 15.39
N GLN A 46 15.97 19.67 15.09
CA GLN A 46 16.93 18.71 15.64
C GLN A 46 17.03 18.81 17.16
N GLY A 47 17.07 20.01 17.70
CA GLY A 47 17.11 20.21 19.15
C GLY A 47 15.84 19.70 19.86
N MET A 48 14.68 19.75 19.20
CA MET A 48 13.44 19.12 19.71
C MET A 48 13.56 17.60 19.69
N ILE A 49 14.04 17.03 18.60
CA ILE A 49 14.30 15.59 18.45
C ILE A 49 15.26 15.09 19.55
N ASP A 50 16.33 15.84 19.80
CA ASP A 50 17.35 15.45 20.78
C ASP A 50 16.83 15.47 22.22
N ARG A 51 15.92 16.39 22.55
CA ARG A 51 15.30 16.53 23.89
C ARG A 51 14.09 15.65 24.12
N ALA A 52 13.42 15.20 23.08
CA ALA A 52 12.28 14.32 23.19
C ALA A 52 12.66 13.01 23.88
N ASN A 53 11.74 12.41 24.61
CA ASN A 53 11.89 11.06 25.13
C ASN A 53 11.59 10.03 24.04
N ALA A 54 12.04 8.81 24.24
CA ALA A 54 11.67 7.72 23.33
C ALA A 54 10.15 7.50 23.35
N GLY A 55 9.55 7.46 22.16
CA GLY A 55 8.10 7.31 21.98
C GLY A 55 7.32 8.63 21.93
N ASP A 56 7.97 9.77 22.17
CA ASP A 56 7.30 11.06 22.06
C ASP A 56 6.87 11.39 20.63
N THR A 57 5.84 12.23 20.51
CA THR A 57 5.37 12.77 19.24
C THR A 57 5.86 14.20 19.07
N ILE A 58 6.57 14.46 17.98
CA ILE A 58 6.94 15.80 17.54
C ILE A 58 5.98 16.22 16.45
N LYS A 59 5.20 17.25 16.72
CA LYS A 59 4.21 17.79 15.81
C LYS A 59 4.66 19.11 15.22
N LEU A 60 4.71 19.20 13.88
CA LEU A 60 5.03 20.46 13.22
C LEU A 60 3.93 21.49 13.44
N SER A 61 4.30 22.71 13.78
CA SER A 61 3.35 23.83 13.93
C SER A 61 3.35 24.76 12.72
N SER A 62 4.34 24.64 11.85
CA SER A 62 4.48 25.43 10.62
C SER A 62 5.36 24.71 9.60
N ASN A 63 5.39 25.21 8.38
CA ASN A 63 6.37 24.78 7.39
C ASN A 63 7.79 25.00 7.94
N THR A 64 8.60 23.98 7.89
CA THR A 64 9.94 23.94 8.51
C THR A 64 10.99 23.65 7.46
N GLU A 65 11.99 24.52 7.36
CA GLU A 65 13.18 24.30 6.53
C GLU A 65 14.34 23.82 7.40
N VAL A 66 15.06 22.83 6.91
CA VAL A 66 16.25 22.29 7.55
C VAL A 66 17.43 22.33 6.58
N HIS A 67 18.62 22.65 7.09
CA HIS A 67 19.84 22.78 6.28
C HIS A 67 20.77 21.57 6.42
N ALA A 68 20.48 20.69 7.36
CA ALA A 68 21.23 19.47 7.60
C ALA A 68 20.28 18.31 7.90
N THR A 69 20.73 17.11 7.62
CA THR A 69 20.00 15.87 7.89
C THR A 69 19.59 15.75 9.36
N LEU A 70 18.32 15.58 9.62
CA LEU A 70 17.79 15.31 10.94
C LEU A 70 18.14 13.87 11.36
N GLN A 71 18.80 13.74 12.50
CA GLN A 71 19.25 12.45 13.03
C GLN A 71 18.20 11.90 14.01
N ILE A 72 17.63 10.77 13.69
CA ILE A 72 16.66 10.06 14.56
C ILE A 72 17.37 8.87 15.19
N LYS A 73 17.60 8.92 16.51
CA LYS A 73 18.38 7.93 17.25
C LYS A 73 17.62 7.22 18.36
N LYS A 74 16.34 7.50 18.45
CA LYS A 74 15.38 6.92 19.42
C LYS A 74 14.03 6.81 18.77
N ASP A 75 13.15 6.04 19.37
CA ASP A 75 11.76 5.91 18.93
C ASP A 75 11.06 7.27 18.96
N LEU A 76 10.48 7.68 17.84
CA LEU A 76 9.76 8.94 17.71
C LEU A 76 8.59 8.81 16.73
N THR A 77 7.56 9.61 16.96
CA THR A 77 6.54 9.93 15.99
C THR A 77 6.73 11.36 15.48
N LEU A 78 6.82 11.55 14.17
CA LEU A 78 6.83 12.85 13.53
C LEU A 78 5.47 13.07 12.86
N ASP A 79 4.65 13.93 13.45
CA ASP A 79 3.38 14.37 12.86
C ASP A 79 3.64 15.63 12.01
N LEU A 80 3.51 15.47 10.71
CA LEU A 80 3.67 16.58 9.75
C LEU A 80 2.56 17.63 9.91
N ASN A 81 1.39 17.26 10.46
CA ASN A 81 0.28 18.18 10.79
C ASN A 81 -0.09 19.13 9.63
N GLY A 82 -0.04 18.62 8.42
CA GLY A 82 -0.35 19.40 7.22
C GLY A 82 0.70 20.43 6.82
N HIS A 83 1.93 20.31 7.33
CA HIS A 83 3.03 21.24 7.04
C HIS A 83 4.13 20.60 6.20
N VAL A 84 4.94 21.45 5.59
CA VAL A 84 6.09 21.06 4.78
C VAL A 84 7.34 20.97 5.63
N LEU A 85 8.02 19.84 5.58
CA LEU A 85 9.38 19.65 6.05
C LEU A 85 10.31 19.63 4.83
N LYS A 86 11.11 20.69 4.65
CA LYS A 86 11.94 20.86 3.47
C LYS A 86 13.42 20.91 3.80
N MET A 87 14.19 20.08 3.13
CA MET A 87 15.65 20.22 3.11
C MET A 87 16.05 21.33 2.14
N THR A 88 16.95 22.20 2.58
CA THR A 88 17.54 23.27 1.77
C THR A 88 19.06 23.13 1.64
N GLY A 89 19.65 22.19 2.38
CA GLY A 89 21.04 21.78 2.26
C GLY A 89 21.17 20.43 1.54
N ASP A 90 22.36 19.84 1.62
CA ASP A 90 22.62 18.51 1.06
C ASP A 90 22.35 17.40 2.09
N GLY A 91 21.97 16.24 1.59
CA GLY A 91 21.72 15.03 2.36
C GLY A 91 20.27 14.57 2.36
N SER A 92 19.99 13.55 3.13
CA SER A 92 18.63 13.08 3.40
C SER A 92 17.92 14.05 4.34
N VAL A 93 16.60 14.22 4.20
CA VAL A 93 15.84 15.03 5.18
C VAL A 93 15.93 14.38 6.56
N LEU A 94 15.73 13.06 6.63
CA LEU A 94 15.76 12.26 7.85
C LEU A 94 16.74 11.09 7.69
N ARG A 95 17.53 10.84 8.71
CA ARG A 95 18.36 9.64 8.83
C ARG A 95 18.00 8.93 10.12
N VAL A 96 17.52 7.70 10.00
CA VAL A 96 17.18 6.86 11.17
C VAL A 96 18.32 5.91 11.41
N LYS A 97 18.90 6.00 12.59
CA LYS A 97 20.05 5.20 12.97
C LYS A 97 19.98 4.74 14.42
N LYS A 98 20.65 3.65 14.70
CA LYS A 98 20.73 3.06 16.01
C LYS A 98 22.03 3.49 16.69
N ASP A 99 21.94 4.03 17.91
CA ASP A 99 23.10 4.36 18.73
C ASP A 99 23.26 3.45 19.97
N GLY A 100 22.35 2.49 20.19
CA GLY A 100 22.31 1.58 21.35
C GLY A 100 22.01 0.14 20.93
N PRO A 101 21.68 -0.75 21.88
CA PRO A 101 21.33 -2.15 21.59
C PRO A 101 19.97 -2.30 20.92
N ASP A 102 19.03 -1.39 21.23
CA ASP A 102 17.64 -1.51 20.82
C ASP A 102 17.41 -0.97 19.39
N ARG A 103 16.41 -1.52 18.72
CA ARG A 103 15.95 -1.06 17.41
C ARG A 103 15.30 0.31 17.53
N VAL A 104 15.60 1.22 16.61
CA VAL A 104 14.98 2.55 16.56
C VAL A 104 13.84 2.57 15.57
N THR A 105 12.67 3.07 16.00
CA THR A 105 11.47 3.21 15.17
C THR A 105 11.12 4.68 14.99
N LEU A 106 11.02 5.10 13.72
CA LEU A 106 10.42 6.36 13.33
C LEU A 106 9.02 6.10 12.74
N ILE A 107 8.02 6.78 13.27
CA ILE A 107 6.67 6.83 12.68
C ILE A 107 6.49 8.21 12.04
N ILE A 108 6.10 8.25 10.77
CA ILE A 108 5.69 9.48 10.08
C ILE A 108 4.21 9.42 9.85
N THR A 109 3.50 10.44 10.35
CA THR A 109 2.06 10.58 10.20
C THR A 109 1.69 12.02 9.79
N ASP A 110 0.45 12.25 9.44
CA ASP A 110 -0.08 13.56 9.08
C ASP A 110 -1.50 13.73 9.61
N SER A 111 -1.63 14.49 10.70
CA SER A 111 -2.93 14.72 11.33
C SER A 111 -3.82 15.72 10.59
N ARG A 112 -3.31 16.40 9.53
CA ARG A 112 -4.05 17.34 8.69
C ARG A 112 -3.82 17.11 7.20
N PRO A 113 -4.21 15.94 6.65
CA PRO A 113 -3.88 15.55 5.28
C PRO A 113 -4.53 16.39 4.18
N GLN A 114 -5.46 17.26 4.52
CA GLN A 114 -6.15 18.16 3.57
C GLN A 114 -5.71 19.63 3.70
N ASN A 115 -4.72 19.94 4.55
CA ASN A 115 -4.26 21.31 4.75
C ASN A 115 -3.60 21.84 3.47
N PRO A 116 -4.16 22.89 2.81
CA PRO A 116 -3.60 23.41 1.57
C PRO A 116 -2.34 24.22 1.83
N HIS A 117 -1.43 24.23 0.86
CA HIS A 117 -0.24 25.06 0.89
C HIS A 117 -0.43 26.34 0.08
N THR A 118 0.27 27.40 0.48
CA THR A 118 0.24 28.72 -0.18
C THR A 118 1.65 29.24 -0.44
N GLY A 119 1.78 30.31 -1.19
CA GLY A 119 3.07 30.95 -1.48
C GLY A 119 4.01 30.04 -2.25
N SER A 120 5.26 29.95 -1.82
CA SER A 120 6.30 29.11 -2.44
C SER A 120 5.99 27.61 -2.41
N TYR A 121 5.11 27.18 -1.53
CA TYR A 121 4.69 25.79 -1.35
C TYR A 121 3.36 25.46 -2.06
N GLY A 122 2.70 26.44 -2.68
CA GLY A 122 1.37 26.27 -3.28
C GLY A 122 1.26 25.27 -4.43
N ARG A 123 2.40 24.73 -4.92
CA ARG A 123 2.43 23.67 -5.94
C ARG A 123 2.56 22.26 -5.33
N LEU A 124 2.83 22.18 -4.03
CA LEU A 124 2.90 20.90 -3.34
C LEU A 124 1.50 20.34 -3.08
N PRO A 125 1.35 19.02 -2.97
CA PRO A 125 0.08 18.41 -2.59
C PRO A 125 -0.36 18.90 -1.21
N ALA A 126 -1.67 18.91 -0.98
CA ALA A 126 -2.21 19.21 0.35
C ALA A 126 -1.74 18.19 1.38
N GLY A 127 -1.75 18.59 2.65
CA GLY A 127 -1.29 17.78 3.77
C GLY A 127 0.19 17.93 4.06
N GLY A 128 0.70 17.08 4.93
CA GLY A 128 2.09 17.07 5.31
C GLY A 128 3.00 16.60 4.18
N VAL A 129 4.11 17.31 3.94
CA VAL A 129 5.03 17.00 2.84
C VAL A 129 6.47 16.97 3.33
N ILE A 130 7.23 15.96 2.90
CA ILE A 130 8.69 15.89 3.06
C ILE A 130 9.34 16.03 1.68
N THR A 131 10.23 17.03 1.51
CA THR A 131 10.77 17.40 0.21
C THR A 131 12.20 17.97 0.28
N GLY A 132 12.86 18.03 -0.87
CA GLY A 132 14.13 18.73 -1.06
C GLY A 132 15.37 17.95 -0.66
N GLY A 133 15.25 16.72 -0.16
CA GLY A 133 16.40 15.90 0.17
C GLY A 133 17.19 15.47 -1.06
N THR A 134 18.52 15.59 -1.01
CA THR A 134 19.43 15.20 -2.10
C THR A 134 20.02 13.81 -1.91
N GLY A 135 19.74 13.17 -0.78
CA GLY A 135 20.22 11.84 -0.39
C GLY A 135 21.57 11.86 0.29
N THR A 136 21.79 10.83 1.10
CA THR A 136 23.07 10.61 1.80
C THR A 136 24.03 9.84 0.90
N ARG A 137 25.28 10.29 0.85
CA ARG A 137 26.36 9.59 0.16
C ARG A 137 26.95 8.54 1.10
N GLU A 138 27.03 7.31 0.63
CA GLU A 138 27.74 6.23 1.33
C GLU A 138 29.22 6.20 0.92
N GLU A 139 30.12 5.92 1.85
CA GLU A 139 31.58 5.93 1.62
C GLU A 139 32.05 4.94 0.55
N TRP A 140 31.32 3.82 0.39
CA TRP A 140 31.62 2.79 -0.60
C TRP A 140 31.10 3.12 -2.01
N THR A 141 30.27 4.18 -2.16
CA THR A 141 29.77 4.65 -3.46
C THR A 141 30.33 6.04 -3.76
N HIS A 142 31.26 6.14 -4.69
CA HIS A 142 31.90 7.42 -4.99
C HIS A 142 30.96 8.47 -5.58
N TYR A 143 29.82 8.06 -6.16
CA TYR A 143 28.94 8.95 -6.92
C TYR A 143 27.45 8.83 -6.58
N ASN A 144 27.03 7.80 -5.86
CA ASN A 144 25.60 7.57 -5.61
C ASN A 144 25.18 8.13 -4.24
N THR A 145 24.07 8.84 -4.24
CA THR A 145 23.35 9.25 -3.03
C THR A 145 22.04 8.47 -2.92
N PHE A 146 21.58 8.23 -1.71
CA PHE A 146 20.39 7.41 -1.44
C PHE A 146 19.50 8.03 -0.38
N GLY A 147 18.18 7.72 -0.42
CA GLY A 147 17.26 8.09 0.63
C GLY A 147 17.06 9.57 0.78
N GLY A 148 16.68 10.28 -0.27
CA GLY A 148 16.48 11.73 -0.22
C GLY A 148 15.55 12.17 0.90
N ALA A 149 14.36 11.59 1.01
CA ALA A 149 13.50 11.87 2.14
C ALA A 149 13.97 11.16 3.41
N VAL A 150 14.17 9.83 3.36
CA VAL A 150 14.55 9.04 4.54
C VAL A 150 15.63 8.01 4.20
N PHE A 151 16.71 8.03 4.97
CA PHE A 151 17.74 7.01 4.96
C PHE A 151 17.60 6.13 6.22
N LEU A 152 17.39 4.82 6.01
CA LEU A 152 17.24 3.85 7.10
C LEU A 152 18.49 3.00 7.23
N GLU A 153 19.19 3.13 8.34
CA GLU A 153 20.32 2.27 8.66
C GLU A 153 19.86 0.92 9.24
N LYS A 154 20.80 -0.01 9.26
CA LYS A 154 20.61 -1.34 9.82
C LYS A 154 19.95 -1.31 11.21
N ASP A 155 19.08 -2.27 11.47
CA ASP A 155 18.35 -2.42 12.74
C ASP A 155 17.44 -1.23 13.08
N THR A 156 16.94 -0.50 12.09
CA THR A 156 15.94 0.54 12.26
C THR A 156 14.60 0.15 11.63
N THR A 157 13.56 0.89 12.00
CA THR A 157 12.21 0.72 11.43
C THR A 157 11.65 2.09 11.07
N LEU A 158 11.10 2.21 9.86
CA LEU A 158 10.22 3.31 9.48
C LEU A 158 8.79 2.80 9.34
N LYS A 159 7.84 3.54 9.89
CA LYS A 159 6.41 3.40 9.59
C LYS A 159 5.92 4.68 8.93
N LEU A 160 5.45 4.58 7.69
CA LEU A 160 4.80 5.68 6.99
C LEU A 160 3.29 5.45 7.02
N GLU A 161 2.60 6.26 7.83
CA GLU A 161 1.16 6.16 8.07
C GLU A 161 0.39 7.30 7.38
N GLY A 162 1.08 8.39 7.03
CA GLY A 162 0.49 9.56 6.36
C GLY A 162 1.54 10.50 5.77
N GLY A 163 1.07 11.55 5.10
CA GLY A 163 1.90 12.55 4.44
C GLY A 163 2.37 12.14 3.05
N THR A 164 3.03 13.07 2.37
CA THR A 164 3.54 12.89 1.01
C THR A 164 5.06 13.12 0.98
N LEU A 165 5.79 12.17 0.42
CA LEU A 165 7.20 12.29 0.11
C LEU A 165 7.33 12.62 -1.37
N THR A 166 7.86 13.80 -1.72
CA THR A 166 7.97 14.25 -3.12
C THR A 166 9.07 15.28 -3.32
N GLY A 167 9.63 15.33 -4.52
CA GLY A 167 10.68 16.29 -4.87
C GLY A 167 11.98 16.05 -4.13
N ASN A 168 12.27 14.80 -3.78
CA ASN A 168 13.54 14.36 -3.25
C ASN A 168 14.36 13.71 -4.37
N SER A 169 15.67 13.88 -4.35
CA SER A 169 16.54 13.30 -5.39
C SER A 169 16.80 11.82 -5.12
N CYS A 170 17.20 11.08 -6.14
CA CYS A 170 17.56 9.67 -6.12
C CYS A 170 16.37 8.76 -5.70
N SER A 171 16.46 8.09 -4.56
CA SER A 171 15.32 7.38 -3.98
C SER A 171 14.72 8.19 -2.84
N SER A 172 13.38 8.22 -2.73
CA SER A 172 12.75 8.85 -1.58
C SER A 172 13.13 8.15 -0.28
N ILE A 173 13.00 6.83 -0.27
CA ILE A 173 13.38 5.99 0.88
C ILE A 173 14.49 5.02 0.47
N TYR A 174 15.51 4.92 1.33
CA TYR A 174 16.57 3.92 1.22
C TYR A 174 16.57 3.01 2.45
N ILE A 175 16.53 1.70 2.21
CA ILE A 175 16.47 0.67 3.24
C ILE A 175 17.79 -0.11 3.22
N ASP A 176 18.60 0.04 4.26
CA ASP A 176 19.85 -0.68 4.42
C ASP A 176 19.85 -1.55 5.70
N GLY A 177 19.48 -2.81 5.56
CA GLY A 177 19.33 -3.74 6.69
C GLY A 177 18.22 -3.38 7.67
N ALA A 178 17.21 -2.64 7.21
CA ALA A 178 16.14 -2.06 8.00
C ALA A 178 14.77 -2.64 7.66
N ILE A 179 13.75 -2.21 8.40
CA ILE A 179 12.34 -2.50 8.14
C ILE A 179 11.63 -1.22 7.72
N PHE A 180 10.91 -1.27 6.61
CA PHE A 180 9.98 -0.22 6.21
C PHE A 180 8.57 -0.78 6.16
N VAL A 181 7.63 -0.11 6.83
CA VAL A 181 6.20 -0.43 6.81
C VAL A 181 5.46 0.80 6.28
N MET A 182 4.69 0.62 5.22
CA MET A 182 3.82 1.65 4.65
C MET A 182 2.37 1.21 4.78
N SER A 183 1.62 1.89 5.63
CA SER A 183 0.18 1.67 5.82
C SER A 183 -0.67 2.82 5.29
N GLY A 184 -0.03 3.94 4.95
CA GLY A 184 -0.67 5.13 4.38
C GLY A 184 0.35 6.03 3.70
N GLY A 185 -0.05 7.27 3.39
CA GLY A 185 0.79 8.25 2.73
C GLY A 185 1.02 8.00 1.24
N THR A 186 1.82 8.87 0.64
CA THR A 186 2.13 8.84 -0.80
C THR A 186 3.61 9.10 -1.03
N ILE A 187 4.22 8.32 -1.92
CA ILE A 187 5.57 8.55 -2.46
C ILE A 187 5.41 8.83 -3.94
N THR A 188 5.86 10.00 -4.43
CA THR A 188 5.62 10.42 -5.81
C THR A 188 6.64 11.43 -6.34
N GLY A 189 6.87 11.38 -7.66
CA GLY A 189 7.70 12.39 -8.34
C GLY A 189 9.21 12.24 -8.16
N GLU A 190 9.66 11.07 -7.72
CA GLU A 190 11.05 10.75 -7.46
C GLU A 190 11.72 10.07 -8.68
N THR A 191 13.02 9.88 -8.64
CA THR A 191 13.68 8.97 -9.59
C THR A 191 13.30 7.53 -9.24
N VAL A 192 13.49 7.16 -7.97
CA VAL A 192 13.06 5.87 -7.40
C VAL A 192 12.26 6.15 -6.13
N GLY A 193 11.07 5.56 -5.99
CA GLY A 193 10.25 5.75 -4.79
C GLY A 193 10.90 5.12 -3.57
N VAL A 194 11.08 3.80 -3.59
CA VAL A 194 11.72 3.03 -2.51
C VAL A 194 12.86 2.20 -3.08
N ARG A 195 14.06 2.34 -2.51
CA ARG A 195 15.19 1.46 -2.77
C ARG A 195 15.43 0.54 -1.57
N ASN A 196 15.15 -0.74 -1.75
CA ASN A 196 15.42 -1.76 -0.75
C ASN A 196 16.75 -2.46 -1.08
N ASN A 197 17.83 -2.03 -0.43
CA ASN A 197 19.15 -2.59 -0.63
C ASN A 197 19.26 -3.97 0.05
N VAL A 198 19.03 -3.99 1.36
CA VAL A 198 18.93 -5.21 2.17
C VAL A 198 17.92 -4.94 3.29
N GLY A 199 16.76 -5.57 3.26
CA GLY A 199 15.78 -5.33 4.31
C GLY A 199 14.40 -5.87 3.97
N THR A 200 13.44 -5.47 4.78
CA THR A 200 12.04 -5.86 4.61
C THR A 200 11.18 -4.63 4.35
N PHE A 201 10.45 -4.64 3.26
CA PHE A 201 9.42 -3.66 2.96
C PHE A 201 8.03 -4.31 3.03
N THR A 202 7.18 -3.80 3.89
CA THR A 202 5.78 -4.23 4.01
C THR A 202 4.87 -3.06 3.64
N MET A 203 3.99 -3.25 2.67
CA MET A 203 3.02 -2.26 2.23
C MET A 203 1.60 -2.79 2.39
N THR A 204 0.82 -2.19 3.30
CA THR A 204 -0.57 -2.57 3.57
C THR A 204 -1.58 -1.52 3.12
N GLY A 205 -1.10 -0.33 2.79
CA GLY A 205 -1.85 0.81 2.29
C GLY A 205 -0.92 1.86 1.72
N GLY A 206 -1.47 3.02 1.32
CA GLY A 206 -0.72 4.09 0.69
C GLY A 206 -0.46 3.88 -0.81
N ARG A 207 0.28 4.80 -1.41
CA ARG A 207 0.51 4.84 -2.87
C ARG A 207 1.96 5.15 -3.21
N ILE A 208 2.51 4.45 -4.20
CA ILE A 208 3.80 4.76 -4.83
C ILE A 208 3.52 4.97 -6.32
N THR A 209 3.70 6.20 -6.81
CA THR A 209 3.29 6.58 -8.17
C THR A 209 4.11 7.74 -8.73
N GLY A 210 4.18 7.86 -10.06
CA GLY A 210 4.82 9.00 -10.71
C GLY A 210 6.33 9.08 -10.54
N CYS A 211 7.00 8.01 -10.10
CA CYS A 211 8.44 7.93 -10.07
C CYS A 211 8.98 7.77 -11.50
N SER A 212 10.07 8.49 -11.85
CA SER A 212 10.51 8.53 -13.23
C SER A 212 11.16 7.25 -13.72
N GLU A 213 11.82 6.49 -12.84
CA GLU A 213 12.45 5.23 -13.21
C GLU A 213 11.75 4.03 -12.59
N LYS A 214 11.65 3.98 -11.26
CA LYS A 214 11.13 2.82 -10.55
C LYS A 214 10.29 3.25 -9.35
N GLY A 215 9.10 2.67 -9.19
CA GLY A 215 8.34 2.82 -7.95
C GLY A 215 9.09 2.18 -6.78
N VAL A 216 9.45 0.91 -6.93
CA VAL A 216 10.25 0.15 -5.97
C VAL A 216 11.43 -0.51 -6.66
N TYR A 217 12.63 -0.33 -6.12
CA TYR A 217 13.83 -1.04 -6.53
C TYR A 217 14.30 -1.97 -5.41
N MET A 218 14.17 -3.27 -5.62
CA MET A 218 14.61 -4.32 -4.70
C MET A 218 15.96 -4.86 -5.17
N TYR A 219 17.03 -4.56 -4.42
CA TYR A 219 18.35 -5.09 -4.75
C TYR A 219 18.58 -6.47 -4.13
N ASN A 220 18.35 -6.59 -2.82
CA ASN A 220 18.56 -7.85 -2.07
C ASN A 220 17.68 -7.89 -0.81
N GLY A 221 16.41 -7.60 -0.93
CA GLY A 221 15.47 -7.57 0.19
C GLY A 221 14.13 -8.19 -0.18
N ASN A 222 13.25 -8.27 0.81
CA ASN A 222 11.90 -8.81 0.65
C ASN A 222 10.86 -7.70 0.63
N MET A 223 9.79 -7.90 -0.11
CA MET A 223 8.60 -7.06 -0.10
C MET A 223 7.34 -7.89 0.05
N THR A 224 6.47 -7.46 0.94
CA THR A 224 5.10 -7.95 1.05
C THR A 224 4.11 -6.83 0.80
N MET A 225 3.07 -7.12 0.03
CA MET A 225 2.01 -6.17 -0.30
C MET A 225 0.64 -6.77 0.00
N SER A 226 -0.21 -6.00 0.66
CA SER A 226 -1.57 -6.43 1.03
C SER A 226 -2.52 -5.24 1.20
N GLY A 227 -3.76 -5.51 1.60
CA GLY A 227 -4.73 -4.46 1.94
C GLY A 227 -5.09 -3.56 0.76
N THR A 228 -4.98 -2.25 0.95
CA THR A 228 -5.31 -1.21 -0.04
C THR A 228 -4.07 -0.59 -0.70
N ALA A 229 -2.91 -1.23 -0.56
CA ALA A 229 -1.66 -0.77 -1.14
C ALA A 229 -1.75 -0.62 -2.67
N TYR A 230 -1.12 0.42 -3.20
CA TYR A 230 -1.11 0.69 -4.64
C TYR A 230 0.27 1.10 -5.13
N ILE A 231 0.76 0.44 -6.17
CA ILE A 231 1.97 0.80 -6.90
C ILE A 231 1.63 0.83 -8.37
N GLY A 232 1.79 1.98 -9.02
CA GLY A 232 1.45 2.12 -10.44
C GLY A 232 1.77 3.50 -11.00
N GLY A 233 1.84 3.59 -12.33
CA GLY A 233 2.16 4.82 -13.03
C GLY A 233 3.60 5.30 -12.82
N ASN A 234 4.51 4.39 -12.49
CA ASN A 234 5.93 4.66 -12.39
C ASN A 234 6.66 4.30 -13.68
N GLY A 235 7.94 4.65 -13.77
CA GLY A 235 8.74 4.33 -14.93
C GLY A 235 8.42 5.20 -16.15
N THR A 236 8.16 6.47 -15.92
CA THR A 236 7.80 7.44 -16.98
C THR A 236 9.00 7.96 -17.78
N ASN A 237 10.23 7.62 -17.37
CA ASN A 237 11.45 8.00 -18.08
C ASN A 237 11.54 7.27 -19.43
N GLN A 238 11.71 8.04 -20.49
CA GLN A 238 11.76 7.53 -21.89
C GLN A 238 13.18 7.28 -22.41
N TYR A 239 14.21 7.41 -21.57
CA TYR A 239 15.56 7.10 -21.99
C TYR A 239 15.72 5.59 -22.19
N GLN A 240 16.01 5.18 -23.42
CA GLN A 240 16.05 3.76 -23.84
C GLN A 240 17.11 2.89 -23.13
N TYR A 241 18.02 3.51 -22.38
CA TYR A 241 19.07 2.81 -21.64
C TYR A 241 18.72 2.61 -20.16
N ILE A 242 17.57 3.14 -19.69
CA ILE A 242 17.14 3.03 -18.30
C ILE A 242 15.97 2.06 -18.22
N GLU A 243 16.18 0.96 -17.54
CA GLU A 243 15.10 0.01 -17.26
C GLU A 243 14.11 0.62 -16.26
N THR A 244 12.89 0.82 -16.73
CA THR A 244 11.81 1.44 -15.96
C THR A 244 10.78 0.40 -15.53
N ALA A 245 10.25 0.53 -14.30
CA ALA A 245 9.27 -0.40 -13.76
C ALA A 245 8.47 0.21 -12.60
N ASP A 246 7.31 -0.37 -12.33
CA ASP A 246 6.64 -0.15 -11.04
C ASP A 246 7.40 -0.85 -9.92
N ILE A 247 7.79 -2.09 -10.14
CA ILE A 247 8.69 -2.82 -9.22
C ILE A 247 9.83 -3.42 -10.03
N TYR A 248 11.06 -3.13 -9.64
CA TYR A 248 12.26 -3.72 -10.18
C TYR A 248 12.91 -4.64 -9.14
N VAL A 249 13.08 -5.91 -9.47
CA VAL A 249 13.71 -6.92 -8.62
C VAL A 249 15.05 -7.32 -9.23
N HIS A 250 16.13 -7.07 -8.49
CA HIS A 250 17.49 -7.42 -8.88
C HIS A 250 17.92 -8.71 -8.16
N LYS A 251 18.45 -9.67 -8.90
CA LYS A 251 19.00 -10.94 -8.37
C LYS A 251 18.04 -11.77 -7.48
N PRO A 252 16.90 -12.22 -7.99
CA PRO A 252 15.97 -13.00 -7.17
C PRO A 252 16.46 -14.40 -6.80
N VAL A 253 17.53 -14.88 -7.43
CA VAL A 253 17.97 -16.31 -7.35
C VAL A 253 18.77 -16.61 -6.10
N GLN A 254 19.43 -15.64 -5.49
CA GLN A 254 20.21 -15.86 -4.28
C GLN A 254 19.40 -15.59 -3.01
N LYS A 255 18.62 -16.56 -2.58
CA LYS A 255 18.03 -16.64 -1.23
C LYS A 255 17.26 -15.40 -0.76
N GLU A 256 16.02 -15.33 -0.85
CA GLU A 256 15.16 -14.47 -0.05
C GLU A 256 14.73 -13.13 -0.65
N THR A 257 15.20 -12.73 -1.84
CA THR A 257 14.57 -11.61 -2.54
C THR A 257 13.23 -12.06 -3.08
N GLY A 258 12.16 -11.71 -2.40
CA GLY A 258 10.81 -12.15 -2.75
C GLY A 258 9.81 -11.00 -2.78
N LEU A 259 8.95 -11.03 -3.78
CA LEU A 259 7.75 -10.21 -3.84
C LEU A 259 6.56 -11.12 -3.52
N SER A 260 5.82 -10.78 -2.46
CA SER A 260 4.59 -11.48 -2.07
C SER A 260 3.42 -10.51 -2.10
N VAL A 261 2.44 -10.75 -2.95
CA VAL A 261 1.26 -9.90 -3.13
C VAL A 261 0.02 -10.68 -2.69
N THR A 262 -0.48 -10.37 -1.50
CA THR A 262 -1.68 -11.01 -0.93
C THR A 262 -2.91 -10.09 -0.98
N GLY A 263 -2.75 -8.88 -1.45
CA GLY A 263 -3.76 -7.84 -1.64
C GLY A 263 -3.13 -6.58 -2.18
N GLY A 264 -3.94 -5.57 -2.48
CA GLY A 264 -3.47 -4.36 -3.14
C GLY A 264 -3.38 -4.51 -4.66
N ILE A 265 -2.94 -3.46 -5.32
CA ILE A 265 -2.86 -3.37 -6.80
C ILE A 265 -1.46 -2.94 -7.21
N ILE A 266 -0.83 -3.72 -8.08
CA ILE A 266 0.33 -3.32 -8.85
C ILE A 266 -0.14 -3.12 -10.28
N GLU A 267 -0.10 -1.88 -10.77
CA GLU A 267 -0.38 -1.54 -12.17
C GLU A 267 0.94 -1.39 -12.93
N GLY A 268 1.02 -1.98 -14.12
CA GLY A 268 2.16 -1.82 -15.01
C GLY A 268 3.23 -2.91 -14.86
N LYS A 269 4.51 -2.53 -14.90
CA LYS A 269 5.59 -3.48 -15.11
C LYS A 269 6.31 -3.90 -13.83
N VAL A 270 6.40 -5.21 -13.60
CA VAL A 270 7.37 -5.83 -12.70
C VAL A 270 8.54 -6.32 -13.54
N TYR A 271 9.73 -5.79 -13.29
CA TYR A 271 10.94 -6.16 -13.98
C TYR A 271 11.83 -7.01 -13.06
N ILE A 272 12.21 -8.19 -13.53
CA ILE A 272 13.07 -9.11 -12.79
C ILE A 272 14.36 -9.27 -13.57
N PHE A 273 15.47 -8.94 -12.93
CA PHE A 273 16.81 -9.06 -13.49
C PHE A 273 17.62 -10.06 -12.66
N PHE A 274 18.29 -11.00 -13.32
CA PHE A 274 19.19 -11.92 -12.66
C PHE A 274 20.44 -12.19 -13.50
N GLU A 275 21.53 -12.59 -12.83
CA GLU A 275 22.81 -12.85 -13.47
C GLU A 275 22.89 -14.29 -14.00
N THR A 276 23.58 -14.46 -15.13
CA THR A 276 23.69 -15.76 -15.86
C THR A 276 24.51 -16.82 -15.15
N SER A 277 25.30 -16.47 -14.14
CA SER A 277 26.17 -17.44 -13.43
C SER A 277 25.42 -18.65 -12.84
N ASP A 278 24.09 -18.56 -12.78
CA ASP A 278 23.23 -19.52 -12.07
C ASP A 278 22.40 -20.42 -13.00
N MET A 279 22.59 -20.34 -14.34
CA MET A 279 21.74 -21.01 -15.32
C MET A 279 22.49 -21.98 -16.23
N GLY A 280 21.86 -23.11 -16.55
CA GLY A 280 22.39 -24.11 -17.48
C GLY A 280 22.30 -23.70 -18.97
N SER A 281 23.01 -24.41 -19.85
CA SER A 281 23.32 -24.01 -21.24
C SER A 281 22.28 -24.33 -22.33
N ASN A 282 21.02 -24.67 -21.99
CA ASN A 282 19.99 -25.03 -22.99
C ASN A 282 18.84 -24.02 -23.06
N ASP A 283 18.50 -23.54 -24.25
CA ASP A 283 17.49 -22.48 -24.47
C ASP A 283 16.09 -22.81 -23.93
N ASN A 284 15.60 -24.04 -24.03
CA ASN A 284 14.30 -24.45 -23.51
C ASN A 284 14.27 -24.54 -21.98
N ASP A 285 15.41 -24.88 -21.37
CA ASP A 285 15.54 -24.94 -19.92
C ASP A 285 15.63 -23.51 -19.34
N ASN A 286 16.18 -22.57 -20.11
CA ASN A 286 16.28 -21.17 -19.73
C ASN A 286 14.89 -20.50 -19.65
N GLU A 287 14.01 -20.71 -20.64
CA GLU A 287 12.64 -20.15 -20.60
C GLU A 287 11.86 -20.67 -19.39
N LYS A 288 11.91 -21.98 -19.13
CA LYS A 288 11.26 -22.58 -17.99
C LYS A 288 11.84 -22.07 -16.67
N ALA A 289 13.14 -21.88 -16.58
CA ALA A 289 13.80 -21.34 -15.40
C ALA A 289 13.42 -19.87 -15.20
N LEU A 290 13.36 -19.05 -16.27
CA LEU A 290 12.89 -17.68 -16.21
C LEU A 290 11.46 -17.57 -15.68
N LYS A 291 10.56 -18.44 -16.18
CA LYS A 291 9.20 -18.52 -15.67
C LYS A 291 9.15 -18.92 -14.20
N ASN A 292 9.92 -19.93 -13.80
CA ASN A 292 9.98 -20.37 -12.42
C ASN A 292 10.51 -19.26 -11.48
N VAL A 293 11.49 -18.48 -11.94
CA VAL A 293 12.01 -17.32 -11.20
C VAL A 293 10.91 -16.26 -11.06
N ALA A 294 10.22 -15.91 -12.14
CA ALA A 294 9.12 -14.95 -12.09
C ALA A 294 8.01 -15.39 -11.11
N GLU A 295 7.60 -16.66 -11.18
CA GLU A 295 6.60 -17.24 -10.27
C GLU A 295 7.09 -17.32 -8.81
N SER A 296 8.38 -17.54 -8.60
CA SER A 296 8.95 -17.60 -7.26
C SER A 296 9.03 -16.25 -6.57
N VAL A 297 9.22 -15.18 -7.35
CA VAL A 297 9.30 -13.80 -6.84
C VAL A 297 7.91 -13.26 -6.50
N VAL A 298 6.92 -13.59 -7.33
CA VAL A 298 5.52 -13.19 -7.10
C VAL A 298 4.82 -14.28 -6.31
N LYS A 299 4.76 -14.14 -4.99
CA LYS A 299 4.11 -15.08 -4.06
C LYS A 299 2.82 -14.47 -3.53
N GLY A 300 1.77 -15.28 -3.43
CA GLY A 300 0.48 -14.87 -2.86
C GLY A 300 -0.63 -14.67 -3.89
N ASN A 301 -1.81 -14.28 -3.40
CA ASN A 301 -3.03 -14.15 -4.20
C ASN A 301 -3.44 -12.68 -4.42
N GLY A 302 -2.49 -11.78 -4.57
CA GLY A 302 -2.74 -10.37 -4.88
C GLY A 302 -3.10 -10.15 -6.35
N VAL A 303 -3.60 -8.96 -6.65
CA VAL A 303 -3.85 -8.53 -8.02
C VAL A 303 -2.59 -7.85 -8.56
N LEU A 304 -2.04 -8.40 -9.64
CA LEU A 304 -1.00 -7.80 -10.42
C LEU A 304 -1.58 -7.50 -11.81
N ASP A 305 -1.96 -6.24 -12.02
CA ASP A 305 -2.60 -5.75 -13.26
C ASP A 305 -1.55 -5.22 -14.24
N GLY A 306 -0.43 -5.93 -14.35
CA GLY A 306 0.65 -5.54 -15.22
C GLY A 306 1.35 -6.75 -15.81
N HIS A 307 2.39 -6.51 -16.59
CA HIS A 307 3.21 -7.60 -17.14
C HIS A 307 4.50 -7.75 -16.34
N ILE A 308 5.04 -8.96 -16.33
CA ILE A 308 6.34 -9.27 -15.76
C ILE A 308 7.33 -9.42 -16.90
N ARG A 309 8.39 -8.61 -16.89
CA ARG A 309 9.54 -8.79 -17.75
C ARG A 309 10.66 -9.45 -16.97
N VAL A 310 11.17 -10.54 -17.49
CA VAL A 310 12.33 -11.23 -16.94
C VAL A 310 13.47 -11.08 -17.94
N LYS A 311 14.63 -10.59 -17.48
CA LYS A 311 15.83 -10.43 -18.28
C LYS A 311 17.00 -11.10 -17.60
N MET A 312 17.79 -11.78 -18.39
CA MET A 312 19.00 -12.43 -17.98
C MET A 312 20.18 -11.63 -18.48
N ASP A 313 21.00 -11.07 -17.59
CA ASP A 313 22.14 -10.19 -17.91
C ASP A 313 21.84 -9.08 -18.94
N ASP A 314 22.86 -8.37 -19.36
CA ASP A 314 22.77 -7.39 -20.45
C ASP A 314 22.84 -8.00 -21.87
N THR A 315 22.72 -9.32 -21.96
CA THR A 315 22.73 -10.01 -23.26
C THR A 315 21.47 -9.64 -24.05
N PRO A 316 21.60 -9.09 -25.26
CA PRO A 316 20.46 -8.79 -26.13
C PRO A 316 19.63 -10.03 -26.46
N GLY A 317 18.30 -9.90 -26.38
CA GLY A 317 17.39 -10.98 -26.76
C GLY A 317 17.02 -11.95 -25.63
N THR A 318 17.55 -11.79 -24.42
CA THR A 318 17.23 -12.66 -23.28
C THR A 318 16.01 -12.22 -22.47
N ALA A 319 15.37 -11.10 -22.81
CA ALA A 319 14.17 -10.64 -22.11
C ALA A 319 12.95 -11.44 -22.55
N VAL A 320 12.19 -11.92 -21.58
CA VAL A 320 10.92 -12.63 -21.78
C VAL A 320 9.81 -11.87 -21.06
N ASP A 321 8.74 -11.58 -21.80
CA ASP A 321 7.57 -10.88 -21.27
C ASP A 321 6.44 -11.87 -20.93
N TYR A 322 5.97 -11.80 -19.71
CA TYR A 322 4.79 -12.52 -19.23
C TYR A 322 3.67 -11.54 -18.93
N ASN A 323 2.51 -11.79 -19.48
CA ASN A 323 1.28 -11.14 -19.04
C ASN A 323 0.75 -11.84 -17.77
N THR A 324 0.08 -11.09 -16.94
CA THR A 324 -0.57 -11.62 -15.73
C THR A 324 -2.05 -11.86 -16.01
N VAL A 325 -2.54 -13.03 -15.62
CA VAL A 325 -3.98 -13.32 -15.61
C VAL A 325 -4.41 -13.56 -14.17
N ASN A 326 -5.21 -12.63 -13.66
CA ASN A 326 -5.77 -12.73 -12.31
C ASN A 326 -7.14 -13.40 -12.40
N PHE A 327 -7.35 -14.43 -11.60
CA PHE A 327 -8.63 -15.07 -11.40
C PHE A 327 -9.16 -14.69 -10.02
N ILE A 328 -10.27 -13.96 -9.98
CA ILE A 328 -10.88 -13.47 -8.74
C ILE A 328 -12.25 -14.11 -8.54
N ASP A 329 -12.44 -14.73 -7.41
CA ASP A 329 -13.73 -15.21 -6.95
C ASP A 329 -14.14 -14.44 -5.69
N GLU A 330 -14.99 -13.45 -5.88
CA GLU A 330 -15.42 -12.54 -4.80
C GLU A 330 -16.28 -13.27 -3.76
N VAL A 331 -17.03 -14.30 -4.15
CA VAL A 331 -17.90 -15.07 -3.24
C VAL A 331 -17.08 -16.02 -2.36
N ALA A 332 -16.07 -16.66 -2.94
CA ALA A 332 -15.14 -17.51 -2.21
C ALA A 332 -14.02 -16.70 -1.51
N ASN A 333 -13.89 -15.42 -1.83
CA ASN A 333 -12.77 -14.56 -1.42
C ASN A 333 -11.41 -15.19 -1.77
N THR A 334 -11.31 -15.76 -2.97
CA THR A 334 -10.10 -16.37 -3.49
C THR A 334 -9.57 -15.62 -4.70
N ARG A 335 -8.25 -15.62 -4.85
CA ARG A 335 -7.56 -15.02 -5.99
C ARG A 335 -6.42 -15.94 -6.42
N THR A 336 -6.27 -16.12 -7.72
CA THR A 336 -5.17 -16.90 -8.31
C THR A 336 -4.53 -16.09 -9.41
N LEU A 337 -3.21 -16.05 -9.43
CA LEU A 337 -2.41 -15.41 -10.48
C LEU A 337 -1.77 -16.48 -11.35
N LYS A 338 -1.95 -16.38 -12.67
CA LYS A 338 -1.18 -17.14 -13.65
C LYS A 338 -0.32 -16.21 -14.49
N LEU A 339 0.90 -16.66 -14.78
CA LEU A 339 1.81 -15.99 -15.72
C LEU A 339 1.69 -16.65 -17.08
N VAL A 340 1.49 -15.86 -18.10
CA VAL A 340 1.31 -16.33 -19.48
C VAL A 340 2.29 -15.61 -20.37
N LEU A 341 3.08 -16.34 -21.14
CA LEU A 341 3.92 -15.76 -22.18
C LEU A 341 3.07 -14.93 -23.13
N GLN A 342 3.56 -13.76 -23.52
CA GLN A 342 2.87 -12.91 -24.47
C GLN A 342 2.48 -13.69 -25.73
N ARG A 343 1.25 -13.52 -26.17
CA ARG A 343 0.62 -14.24 -27.30
C ARG A 343 0.31 -15.73 -27.08
N ASN A 344 0.45 -16.23 -25.87
CA ASN A 344 -0.05 -17.56 -25.54
C ASN A 344 -1.43 -17.45 -24.89
N ALA A 345 -2.20 -18.52 -24.95
CA ALA A 345 -3.44 -18.65 -24.20
C ALA A 345 -3.18 -19.03 -22.74
N VAL A 346 -4.09 -18.67 -21.84
CA VAL A 346 -4.02 -19.08 -20.45
C VAL A 346 -4.76 -20.40 -20.24
N GLU A 347 -4.15 -21.32 -19.52
CA GLU A 347 -4.81 -22.54 -19.08
C GLU A 347 -5.92 -22.23 -18.07
N GLU A 348 -7.10 -22.81 -18.28
CA GLU A 348 -8.22 -22.67 -17.33
C GLU A 348 -7.81 -23.18 -15.94
N PRO A 349 -8.09 -22.42 -14.86
CA PRO A 349 -7.83 -22.89 -13.51
C PRO A 349 -8.84 -23.99 -13.10
N GLU A 350 -8.54 -24.70 -12.02
CA GLU A 350 -9.47 -25.66 -11.44
C GLU A 350 -10.83 -25.01 -11.17
N THR A 351 -11.91 -25.75 -11.43
CA THR A 351 -13.28 -25.27 -11.22
C THR A 351 -13.49 -24.93 -9.74
N PRO A 352 -13.86 -23.68 -9.41
CA PRO A 352 -14.12 -23.29 -8.05
C PRO A 352 -15.25 -24.08 -7.38
N ALA A 353 -15.08 -24.45 -6.13
CA ALA A 353 -16.11 -25.15 -5.36
C ALA A 353 -17.37 -24.29 -5.16
N THR A 354 -18.53 -24.93 -4.96
CA THR A 354 -19.76 -24.24 -4.58
C THR A 354 -19.58 -23.57 -3.20
N VAL A 355 -19.92 -22.29 -3.10
CA VAL A 355 -19.82 -21.51 -1.88
C VAL A 355 -21.16 -20.82 -1.58
N ASN A 356 -21.65 -20.92 -0.36
CA ASN A 356 -22.93 -20.33 0.07
C ASN A 356 -24.12 -20.69 -0.85
N GLY A 357 -24.15 -21.92 -1.36
CA GLY A 357 -25.18 -22.37 -2.29
C GLY A 357 -25.08 -21.82 -3.72
N GLN A 358 -24.04 -21.05 -4.01
CA GLN A 358 -23.76 -20.50 -5.33
C GLN A 358 -22.75 -21.37 -6.06
N ALA A 359 -23.19 -22.07 -7.10
CA ALA A 359 -22.31 -22.85 -7.94
C ALA A 359 -21.56 -21.97 -8.93
N PHE A 360 -20.30 -22.28 -9.20
CA PHE A 360 -19.54 -21.67 -10.27
C PHE A 360 -20.17 -21.97 -11.64
N LYS A 361 -20.15 -20.98 -12.54
CA LYS A 361 -20.60 -21.13 -13.92
C LYS A 361 -19.46 -21.03 -14.94
N TYR A 362 -18.77 -19.90 -14.91
CA TYR A 362 -17.66 -19.61 -15.83
C TYR A 362 -16.84 -18.43 -15.32
N TRP A 363 -15.69 -18.23 -15.92
CA TRP A 363 -14.87 -17.02 -15.78
C TRP A 363 -15.25 -15.99 -16.83
N ALA A 364 -15.28 -14.72 -16.48
CA ALA A 364 -15.59 -13.61 -17.39
C ALA A 364 -14.71 -12.38 -17.10
N ALA A 365 -14.45 -11.57 -18.11
CA ALA A 365 -13.87 -10.25 -17.92
C ALA A 365 -14.82 -9.34 -17.11
N LYS A 366 -14.29 -8.34 -16.44
CA LYS A 366 -15.08 -7.41 -15.60
C LYS A 366 -16.25 -6.80 -16.39
N GLY A 367 -17.46 -7.00 -15.91
CA GLY A 367 -18.68 -6.46 -16.51
C GLY A 367 -19.16 -7.22 -17.77
N SER A 368 -18.49 -8.30 -18.19
CA SER A 368 -18.95 -9.16 -19.25
C SER A 368 -19.97 -10.18 -18.73
N SER A 369 -21.00 -10.47 -19.53
CA SER A 369 -21.94 -11.57 -19.33
C SER A 369 -21.56 -12.84 -20.09
N GLU A 370 -20.49 -12.80 -20.87
CA GLU A 370 -20.02 -13.90 -21.69
C GLU A 370 -18.85 -14.62 -21.00
N ALA A 371 -18.84 -15.95 -21.16
CA ALA A 371 -17.73 -16.77 -20.66
C ALA A 371 -16.43 -16.41 -21.40
N TRP A 372 -15.32 -16.38 -20.66
CA TRP A 372 -14.01 -16.21 -21.25
C TRP A 372 -13.66 -17.42 -22.13
N ASN A 373 -13.15 -17.14 -23.34
CA ASN A 373 -12.62 -18.18 -24.21
C ASN A 373 -11.14 -18.40 -23.90
N PHE A 374 -10.81 -19.56 -23.35
CA PHE A 374 -9.44 -19.92 -22.96
C PHE A 374 -8.48 -20.20 -24.13
N ASP A 375 -8.98 -20.25 -25.36
CA ASP A 375 -8.15 -20.29 -26.57
C ASP A 375 -7.68 -18.88 -27.00
N THR A 376 -8.12 -17.82 -26.32
CA THR A 376 -7.77 -16.45 -26.65
C THR A 376 -6.31 -16.17 -26.27
N GLU A 377 -5.52 -15.64 -27.21
CA GLU A 377 -4.18 -15.14 -26.94
C GLU A 377 -4.18 -13.97 -25.97
N ILE A 378 -3.34 -14.03 -24.96
CA ILE A 378 -3.14 -12.98 -23.97
C ILE A 378 -2.08 -12.00 -24.46
N ASN A 379 -2.51 -10.84 -24.94
CA ASN A 379 -1.64 -9.78 -25.45
C ASN A 379 -1.37 -8.68 -24.40
N GLU A 380 -2.20 -8.61 -23.37
CA GLU A 380 -2.09 -7.71 -22.22
C GLU A 380 -2.56 -8.42 -20.94
N SER A 381 -2.16 -7.92 -19.80
CA SER A 381 -2.59 -8.47 -18.53
C SER A 381 -4.09 -8.24 -18.30
N ILE A 382 -4.76 -9.25 -17.79
CA ILE A 382 -6.22 -9.24 -17.61
C ILE A 382 -6.63 -9.76 -16.24
N THR A 383 -7.83 -9.36 -15.81
CA THR A 383 -8.48 -9.91 -14.63
C THR A 383 -9.81 -10.54 -15.01
N LEU A 384 -9.98 -11.81 -14.64
CA LEU A 384 -11.18 -12.60 -14.84
C LEU A 384 -11.90 -12.83 -13.51
N TYR A 385 -13.20 -12.71 -13.53
CA TYR A 385 -14.06 -12.87 -12.35
C TYR A 385 -14.91 -14.13 -12.46
N ALA A 386 -15.04 -14.86 -11.35
CA ALA A 386 -15.93 -16.00 -11.27
C ALA A 386 -17.39 -15.54 -11.35
N VAL A 387 -18.13 -16.03 -12.33
CA VAL A 387 -19.58 -15.88 -12.42
C VAL A 387 -20.24 -17.09 -11.78
N ARG A 388 -21.15 -16.83 -10.84
CA ARG A 388 -21.82 -17.88 -10.06
C ARG A 388 -23.34 -17.85 -10.25
N THR A 389 -24.01 -18.94 -9.89
CA THR A 389 -25.47 -18.94 -9.79
C THR A 389 -25.95 -17.98 -8.72
N PRO A 390 -27.12 -17.35 -8.84
CA PRO A 390 -27.68 -16.58 -7.73
C PRO A 390 -27.79 -17.46 -6.47
N ALA A 391 -27.66 -16.85 -5.31
CA ALA A 391 -27.93 -17.54 -4.06
C ALA A 391 -29.37 -18.06 -4.10
N SER A 392 -29.54 -19.34 -3.83
CA SER A 392 -30.88 -19.93 -3.70
C SER A 392 -31.56 -19.21 -2.52
N SER A 393 -32.50 -18.32 -2.80
CA SER A 393 -33.40 -17.83 -1.77
C SER A 393 -34.20 -19.05 -1.32
N GLY A 394 -33.91 -19.55 -0.12
CA GLY A 394 -34.66 -20.64 0.49
C GLY A 394 -36.08 -20.16 0.74
N GLY A 395 -36.88 -20.19 -0.30
CA GLY A 395 -38.32 -20.11 -0.20
C GLY A 395 -38.78 -21.39 0.44
N TYR A 396 -39.16 -21.33 1.69
CA TYR A 396 -40.04 -22.34 2.25
C TYR A 396 -41.29 -22.32 1.40
N TYR A 397 -41.43 -23.28 0.48
CA TYR A 397 -42.71 -23.61 -0.11
C TYR A 397 -43.57 -24.24 0.99
N TYR A 398 -44.35 -23.40 1.65
CA TYR A 398 -45.49 -23.83 2.40
C TYR A 398 -46.52 -24.34 1.36
N TYR A 399 -46.70 -25.66 1.25
CA TYR A 399 -47.85 -26.24 0.59
C TYR A 399 -49.05 -26.11 1.54
N PRO A 400 -50.05 -25.27 1.22
CA PRO A 400 -51.31 -25.37 1.92
C PRO A 400 -52.06 -26.58 1.30
N THR A 401 -52.34 -27.57 2.13
CA THR A 401 -53.34 -28.60 1.82
C THR A 401 -54.65 -27.91 1.55
N THR A 402 -55.26 -28.34 0.43
CA THR A 402 -56.55 -27.94 -0.07
C THR A 402 -57.66 -28.00 0.99
N ASP A 403 -58.43 -26.90 1.14
CA ASP A 403 -59.86 -26.98 1.15
C ASP A 403 -60.50 -25.62 0.80
N THR A 404 -61.27 -25.70 -0.27
CA THR A 404 -62.39 -24.89 -0.77
C THR A 404 -62.90 -23.68 0.01
N LYS A 405 -62.95 -22.49 -0.59
CA LYS A 405 -64.09 -21.76 -1.13
C LYS A 405 -63.71 -20.37 -1.63
N ALA A 406 -64.35 -20.04 -2.75
CA ALA A 406 -64.27 -18.73 -3.36
C ALA A 406 -64.87 -17.63 -2.46
N ASP A 407 -64.29 -16.43 -2.49
CA ASP A 407 -65.04 -15.19 -2.70
C ASP A 407 -64.09 -14.03 -3.03
N ASP A 408 -64.57 -13.17 -3.90
CA ASP A 408 -63.96 -11.99 -4.45
C ASP A 408 -63.50 -10.96 -3.41
N ALA A 409 -62.35 -10.35 -3.59
CA ALA A 409 -62.19 -8.88 -3.51
C ALA A 409 -60.72 -8.41 -3.75
N LYS A 410 -60.65 -7.43 -4.60
CA LYS A 410 -59.57 -6.51 -4.94
C LYS A 410 -58.62 -6.13 -3.79
N GLY A 411 -57.34 -6.09 -4.11
CA GLY A 411 -56.37 -5.32 -3.33
C GLY A 411 -54.93 -5.81 -3.45
N SER A 412 -54.14 -5.26 -4.35
CA SER A 412 -52.70 -5.47 -4.39
C SER A 412 -52.04 -4.86 -3.15
N PRO A 413 -51.22 -5.61 -2.40
CA PRO A 413 -50.36 -4.98 -1.40
C PRO A 413 -49.14 -4.39 -2.06
N LYS A 414 -48.96 -3.11 -1.90
CA LYS A 414 -47.71 -2.42 -2.15
C LYS A 414 -46.70 -2.82 -1.06
N THR A 415 -45.75 -3.67 -1.36
CA THR A 415 -44.56 -3.83 -0.54
C THR A 415 -43.49 -2.89 -1.11
N ALA A 416 -43.34 -1.74 -0.48
CA ALA A 416 -42.16 -0.90 -0.66
C ALA A 416 -41.06 -1.52 0.19
N ASP A 417 -40.06 -2.14 -0.46
CA ASP A 417 -38.83 -2.56 0.17
C ASP A 417 -37.91 -1.33 0.32
N PRO A 418 -37.58 -0.88 1.55
CA PRO A 418 -36.73 0.29 1.75
C PRO A 418 -35.29 0.08 1.29
N GLY A 419 -34.86 -1.15 1.00
CA GLY A 419 -33.49 -1.46 0.61
C GLY A 419 -33.13 -1.02 -0.81
N VAL A 420 -34.08 -1.07 -1.75
CA VAL A 420 -33.80 -0.73 -3.17
C VAL A 420 -33.68 0.79 -3.38
N ALA A 421 -34.34 1.59 -2.55
CA ALA A 421 -34.28 3.06 -2.65
C ALA A 421 -32.90 3.64 -2.24
N LEU A 422 -32.17 2.94 -1.37
CA LEU A 422 -30.86 3.40 -0.88
C LEU A 422 -29.77 3.19 -1.93
N TYR A 423 -29.83 2.10 -2.71
CA TYR A 423 -28.88 1.84 -3.78
C TYR A 423 -29.09 2.72 -5.01
N ALA A 424 -30.34 3.09 -5.31
CA ALA A 424 -30.65 4.00 -6.40
C ALA A 424 -30.21 5.44 -6.09
N ALA A 425 -30.21 5.86 -4.82
CA ALA A 425 -29.76 7.20 -4.41
C ALA A 425 -28.22 7.36 -4.44
N LEU A 426 -27.47 6.28 -4.17
CA LEU A 426 -26.01 6.27 -4.22
C LEU A 426 -25.45 6.23 -5.65
N SER A 427 -26.18 5.62 -6.60
CA SER A 427 -25.77 5.60 -8.01
C SER A 427 -26.07 6.90 -8.75
N LEU A 428 -27.04 7.70 -8.31
CA LEU A 428 -27.35 9.02 -8.90
C LEU A 428 -26.40 10.13 -8.44
N LEU A 429 -25.75 9.98 -7.29
CA LEU A 429 -24.77 10.96 -6.80
C LEU A 429 -23.39 10.84 -7.50
N SER A 430 -23.12 9.73 -8.16
CA SER A 430 -21.87 9.54 -8.92
C SER A 430 -21.93 10.06 -10.35
N LEU A 431 -23.12 10.34 -10.90
CA LEU A 431 -23.29 10.84 -12.29
C LEU A 431 -23.41 12.37 -12.40
N THR A 432 -23.58 13.10 -11.32
CA THR A 432 -23.75 14.57 -11.36
C THR A 432 -22.45 15.36 -11.12
N GLY A 433 -21.32 14.70 -10.94
CA GLY A 433 -20.00 15.32 -10.69
C GLY A 433 -19.19 15.69 -11.94
N LEU A 434 -19.65 15.38 -13.15
CA LEU A 434 -18.84 15.52 -14.36
C LEU A 434 -19.52 16.34 -15.48
N THR A 435 -20.10 17.49 -15.15
CA THR A 435 -20.40 18.50 -16.16
C THR A 435 -20.21 19.90 -15.58
N CYS A 436 -19.00 20.43 -15.66
CA CYS A 436 -18.80 21.88 -15.66
C CYS A 436 -17.57 22.24 -16.47
N THR A 437 -17.83 22.49 -17.72
CA THR A 437 -17.52 23.70 -18.49
C THR A 437 -16.09 23.89 -18.94
N ALA A 438 -15.88 23.44 -20.17
CA ALA A 438 -15.02 24.18 -21.11
C ALA A 438 -15.69 25.52 -21.47
N ARG A 439 -15.14 26.62 -21.02
CA ARG A 439 -15.38 27.94 -21.65
C ARG A 439 -14.05 28.52 -22.11
N LYS A 440 -13.85 28.45 -23.43
CA LYS A 440 -12.95 29.35 -24.17
C LYS A 440 -13.32 30.80 -23.89
N LYS A 441 -12.32 31.65 -23.66
CA LYS A 441 -12.32 33.04 -24.17
C LYS A 441 -10.86 33.49 -24.33
N PHE A 442 -10.61 33.87 -25.59
CA PHE A 442 -9.71 34.89 -26.14
C PHE A 442 -8.39 35.14 -25.42
#